data_0a6214b97c86893cc7ebd7f29602c56b
#
_entry.id   0a6214b97c86893cc7ebd7f29602c56b
#
_cell.length_a   1.000
_cell.length_b   1.000
_cell.length_c   1.000
_cell.angle_alpha   90.00
_cell.angle_beta   90.00
_cell.angle_gamma   90.00
#
_symmetry.space_group_name_H-M   'P 1'
#
loop_
_entity.id
_entity.type
_entity.pdbx_description
1 polymer ?
#
loop_
_entity_poly.entity_id
_entity_poly.type
_entity_poly.pdbx_seq_one_letter_code
_entity_poly.pdbx_strand_id
1 'polypeptide(L)'
;MYQVAGVYMSTRLVVNISQVLIPLYLHRALGLAARSLAVVPLAMYLGSLAAAGVQRVAPRSFTRKLNYLVGSACALAGFVWIFLGSDNDYKVYYIYVVAVLIGFGGAVMLVTSLALTADLVGARTEASAFVYGLMSFTDKLACGIAIALIQTYADGAESMYYRDALSWVCGAAVVSGLTLTMLLPKFSPDVLVPSDNTSINNSEDQSPNQIDT
;
A
#
# COMPACT_ATOMS: atom_id res chain seq x y z
N MET A 1 9.55 -14.00 -4.01
CA MET A 1 9.49 -13.57 -2.61
C MET A 1 9.98 -12.13 -2.42
N TYR A 2 11.22 -11.80 -2.77
CA TYR A 2 11.81 -10.47 -2.58
C TYR A 2 11.04 -9.32 -3.27
N GLN A 3 10.50 -9.55 -4.46
CA GLN A 3 9.73 -8.53 -5.20
C GLN A 3 8.45 -8.12 -4.45
N VAL A 4 7.71 -9.08 -3.88
CA VAL A 4 6.49 -8.78 -3.12
C VAL A 4 6.83 -8.04 -1.81
N ALA A 5 7.91 -8.44 -1.14
CA ALA A 5 8.42 -7.70 0.01
C ALA A 5 8.82 -6.26 -0.37
N GLY A 6 9.45 -6.07 -1.53
CA GLY A 6 9.78 -4.74 -2.06
C GLY A 6 8.54 -3.89 -2.35
N VAL A 7 7.48 -4.45 -2.95
CA VAL A 7 6.20 -3.76 -3.18
C VAL A 7 5.58 -3.33 -1.85
N TYR A 8 5.56 -4.23 -0.87
CA TYR A 8 5.06 -3.92 0.47
C TYR A 8 5.86 -2.78 1.12
N MET A 9 7.21 -2.86 1.10
CA MET A 9 8.09 -1.85 1.68
C MET A 9 7.91 -0.49 1.02
N SER A 10 7.88 -0.42 -0.32
CA SER A 10 7.63 0.82 -1.05
C SER A 10 6.29 1.44 -0.68
N THR A 11 5.23 0.63 -0.61
CA THR A 11 3.90 1.10 -0.22
C THR A 11 3.87 1.63 1.21
N ARG A 12 4.51 0.93 2.15
CA ARG A 12 4.60 1.35 3.54
C ARG A 12 5.39 2.65 3.72
N LEU A 13 6.49 2.81 2.97
CA LEU A 13 7.24 4.07 2.94
C LEU A 13 6.35 5.23 2.50
N VAL A 14 5.60 5.06 1.40
CA VAL A 14 4.66 6.10 0.94
C VAL A 14 3.67 6.48 2.02
N VAL A 15 2.98 5.51 2.62
CA VAL A 15 1.93 5.77 3.61
C VAL A 15 2.51 6.39 4.89
N ASN A 16 3.57 5.83 5.44
CA ASN A 16 4.14 6.29 6.71
C ASN A 16 4.83 7.66 6.56
N ILE A 17 5.61 7.87 5.51
CA ILE A 17 6.31 9.14 5.29
C ILE A 17 5.30 10.24 4.99
N SER A 18 4.28 10.00 4.16
CA SER A 18 3.26 11.01 3.87
C SER A 18 2.47 11.42 5.12
N GLN A 19 2.13 10.47 6.00
CA GLN A 19 1.44 10.76 7.26
C GLN A 19 2.27 11.65 8.21
N VAL A 20 3.59 11.53 8.20
CA VAL A 20 4.49 12.34 9.04
C VAL A 20 4.79 13.69 8.38
N LEU A 21 5.05 13.71 7.07
CA LEU A 21 5.49 14.93 6.38
C LEU A 21 4.32 15.86 6.04
N ILE A 22 3.11 15.39 5.82
CA ILE A 22 1.96 16.25 5.50
C ILE A 22 1.68 17.27 6.60
N PRO A 23 1.57 16.94 7.89
CA PRO A 23 1.42 17.94 8.95
C PRO A 23 2.57 18.94 9.01
N LEU A 24 3.82 18.50 8.77
CA LEU A 24 4.99 19.38 8.74
C LEU A 24 4.94 20.32 7.53
N TYR A 25 4.57 19.83 6.37
CA TYR A 25 4.35 20.62 5.16
C TYR A 25 3.28 21.70 5.38
N LEU A 26 2.14 21.32 5.97
CA LEU A 26 1.04 22.24 6.26
C LEU A 26 1.47 23.35 7.23
N HIS A 27 2.24 23.00 8.25
CA HIS A 27 2.68 23.95 9.28
C HIS A 27 3.85 24.83 8.80
N ARG A 28 4.90 24.21 8.23
CA ARG A 28 6.16 24.91 7.90
C ARG A 28 6.14 25.58 6.52
N ALA A 29 5.55 24.93 5.51
CA ALA A 29 5.54 25.45 4.15
C ALA A 29 4.32 26.33 3.85
N LEU A 30 3.13 25.92 4.28
CA LEU A 30 1.89 26.65 3.99
C LEU A 30 1.49 27.63 5.10
N GLY A 31 2.03 27.50 6.31
CA GLY A 31 1.70 28.37 7.45
C GLY A 31 0.23 28.31 7.87
N LEU A 32 -0.42 27.17 7.66
CA LEU A 32 -1.85 27.01 7.94
C LEU A 32 -2.16 26.95 9.44
N ALA A 33 -3.35 27.41 9.82
CA ALA A 33 -3.81 27.40 11.20
C ALA A 33 -3.91 25.96 11.75
N ALA A 34 -3.81 25.82 13.08
CA ALA A 34 -3.88 24.53 13.78
C ALA A 34 -5.10 23.67 13.41
N ARG A 35 -6.22 24.29 13.05
CA ARG A 35 -7.42 23.61 12.58
C ARG A 35 -7.17 22.80 11.30
N SER A 36 -6.45 23.35 10.34
CA SER A 36 -6.15 22.67 9.07
C SER A 36 -5.20 21.48 9.27
N LEU A 37 -4.30 21.58 10.28
CA LEU A 37 -3.41 20.46 10.64
C LEU A 37 -4.16 19.21 11.11
N ALA A 38 -5.37 19.38 11.66
CA ALA A 38 -6.22 18.27 12.07
C ALA A 38 -7.14 17.79 10.94
N VAL A 39 -7.72 18.73 10.17
CA VAL A 39 -8.73 18.43 9.15
C VAL A 39 -8.13 17.78 7.91
N VAL A 40 -6.93 18.17 7.49
CA VAL A 40 -6.27 17.57 6.30
C VAL A 40 -5.93 16.09 6.50
N PRO A 41 -5.29 15.64 7.60
CA PRO A 41 -5.13 14.22 7.87
C PRO A 41 -6.46 13.46 8.00
N LEU A 42 -7.50 14.10 8.58
CA LEU A 42 -8.84 13.52 8.63
C LEU A 42 -9.38 13.26 7.22
N ALA A 43 -9.22 14.21 6.29
CA ALA A 43 -9.63 14.04 4.89
C ALA A 43 -8.86 12.88 4.23
N MET A 44 -7.57 12.70 4.53
CA MET A 44 -6.80 11.53 4.07
C MET A 44 -7.39 10.21 4.57
N TYR A 45 -7.74 10.13 5.86
CA TYR A 45 -8.36 8.91 6.41
C TYR A 45 -9.75 8.64 5.83
N LEU A 46 -10.54 9.68 5.55
CA LEU A 46 -11.82 9.53 4.83
C LEU A 46 -11.63 9.01 3.41
N GLY A 47 -10.60 9.51 2.70
CA GLY A 47 -10.19 8.96 1.41
C GLY A 47 -9.78 7.49 1.48
N SER A 48 -9.04 7.12 2.51
CA SER A 48 -8.64 5.72 2.76
C SER A 48 -9.84 4.82 3.07
N LEU A 49 -10.82 5.30 3.83
CA LEU A 49 -12.06 4.58 4.11
C LEU A 49 -12.90 4.39 2.84
N ALA A 50 -13.01 5.42 2.01
CA ALA A 50 -13.68 5.33 0.71
C ALA A 50 -13.01 4.28 -0.20
N ALA A 51 -11.67 4.25 -0.24
CA ALA A 51 -10.91 3.26 -0.98
C ALA A 51 -11.19 1.83 -0.52
N ALA A 52 -11.25 1.60 0.80
CA ALA A 52 -11.58 0.29 1.37
C ALA A 52 -13.01 -0.15 0.98
N GLY A 53 -13.97 0.78 0.98
CA GLY A 53 -15.34 0.55 0.52
C GLY A 53 -15.40 0.17 -0.95
N VAL A 54 -14.73 0.92 -1.81
CA VAL A 54 -14.65 0.66 -3.27
C VAL A 54 -14.02 -0.70 -3.55
N GLN A 55 -12.92 -1.05 -2.87
CA GLN A 55 -12.26 -2.35 -3.07
C GLN A 55 -13.12 -3.54 -2.61
N ARG A 56 -13.99 -3.34 -1.62
CA ARG A 56 -14.93 -4.39 -1.18
C ARG A 56 -16.01 -4.69 -2.22
N VAL A 57 -16.45 -3.68 -2.97
CA VAL A 57 -17.50 -3.78 -4.00
C VAL A 57 -16.91 -4.09 -5.37
N ALA A 58 -15.61 -3.83 -5.56
CA ALA A 58 -14.93 -4.05 -6.84
C ALA A 58 -15.06 -5.52 -7.30
N PRO A 59 -15.41 -5.76 -8.57
CA PRO A 59 -15.57 -7.11 -9.09
C PRO A 59 -14.25 -7.90 -9.00
N ARG A 60 -14.34 -9.19 -8.68
CA ARG A 60 -13.18 -10.11 -8.60
C ARG A 60 -12.36 -10.21 -9.89
N SER A 61 -12.89 -9.74 -11.02
CA SER A 61 -12.19 -9.63 -12.31
C SER A 61 -11.06 -8.58 -12.32
N PHE A 62 -11.01 -7.69 -11.34
CA PHE A 62 -9.95 -6.70 -11.27
C PHE A 62 -8.64 -7.36 -10.83
N THR A 63 -7.71 -7.48 -11.78
CA THR A 63 -6.38 -8.03 -11.51
C THR A 63 -5.67 -7.19 -10.44
N ARG A 64 -5.01 -7.83 -9.46
CA ARG A 64 -4.29 -7.13 -8.38
C ARG A 64 -3.30 -6.10 -8.89
N LYS A 65 -2.66 -6.36 -10.04
CA LYS A 65 -1.77 -5.39 -10.70
C LYS A 65 -2.51 -4.13 -11.13
N LEU A 66 -3.72 -4.27 -11.67
CA LEU A 66 -4.52 -3.12 -12.11
C LEU A 66 -4.96 -2.27 -10.91
N ASN A 67 -5.37 -2.91 -9.80
CA ASN A 67 -5.69 -2.19 -8.57
C ASN A 67 -4.48 -1.39 -8.07
N TYR A 68 -3.30 -2.01 -8.04
CA TYR A 68 -2.08 -1.32 -7.63
C TYR A 68 -1.74 -0.14 -8.57
N LEU A 69 -1.91 -0.32 -9.88
CA LEU A 69 -1.72 0.74 -10.87
C LEU A 69 -2.66 1.93 -10.63
N VAL A 70 -3.95 1.67 -10.40
CA VAL A 70 -4.93 2.73 -10.11
C VAL A 70 -4.56 3.47 -8.81
N GLY A 71 -4.24 2.73 -7.75
CA GLY A 71 -3.80 3.32 -6.48
C GLY A 71 -2.54 4.18 -6.63
N SER A 72 -1.54 3.68 -7.35
CA SER A 72 -0.29 4.41 -7.60
C SER A 72 -0.51 5.65 -8.46
N ALA A 73 -1.37 5.58 -9.48
CA ALA A 73 -1.71 6.74 -10.32
C ALA A 73 -2.40 7.83 -9.49
N CYS A 74 -3.36 7.47 -8.63
CA CYS A 74 -4.02 8.43 -7.73
C CYS A 74 -3.02 9.07 -6.75
N ALA A 75 -2.14 8.28 -6.14
CA ALA A 75 -1.13 8.79 -5.22
C ALA A 75 -0.13 9.72 -5.92
N LEU A 76 0.38 9.32 -7.09
CA LEU A 76 1.28 10.16 -7.90
C LEU A 76 0.63 11.47 -8.31
N ALA A 77 -0.63 11.44 -8.78
CA ALA A 77 -1.37 12.65 -9.11
C ALA A 77 -1.47 13.59 -7.89
N GLY A 78 -1.70 13.05 -6.70
CA GLY A 78 -1.71 13.83 -5.46
C GLY A 78 -0.35 14.47 -5.15
N PHE A 79 0.77 13.73 -5.25
CA PHE A 79 2.11 14.26 -4.98
C PHE A 79 2.57 15.28 -6.03
N VAL A 80 2.25 15.04 -7.32
CA VAL A 80 2.51 16.02 -8.38
C VAL A 80 1.70 17.30 -8.15
N TRP A 81 0.46 17.18 -7.71
CA TRP A 81 -0.37 18.34 -7.40
C TRP A 81 0.17 19.13 -6.20
N ILE A 82 0.72 18.46 -5.16
CA ILE A 82 1.43 19.14 -4.06
C ILE A 82 2.64 19.92 -4.59
N PHE A 83 3.41 19.33 -5.50
CA PHE A 83 4.59 19.97 -6.08
C PHE A 83 4.25 21.23 -6.88
N LEU A 84 3.16 21.18 -7.67
CA LEU A 84 2.70 22.29 -8.50
C LEU A 84 1.90 23.34 -7.73
N GLY A 85 1.31 22.97 -6.59
CA GLY A 85 0.39 23.80 -5.82
C GLY A 85 1.12 24.88 -5.03
N SER A 86 1.02 26.13 -5.46
CA SER A 86 1.53 27.32 -4.75
C SER A 86 0.49 28.44 -4.56
N ASP A 87 -0.67 28.35 -5.18
CA ASP A 87 -1.68 29.38 -5.22
C ASP A 87 -2.49 29.49 -3.91
N ASN A 88 -3.12 30.66 -3.67
CA ASN A 88 -3.97 30.86 -2.52
C ASN A 88 -5.20 29.95 -2.48
N ASP A 89 -5.80 29.66 -3.64
CA ASP A 89 -6.92 28.75 -3.77
C ASP A 89 -6.52 27.31 -3.45
N TYR A 90 -5.27 26.94 -3.73
CA TYR A 90 -4.71 25.66 -3.33
C TYR A 90 -4.71 25.47 -1.81
N LYS A 91 -4.30 26.50 -1.06
CA LYS A 91 -4.24 26.45 0.42
C LYS A 91 -5.61 26.31 1.07
N VAL A 92 -6.67 26.83 0.43
CA VAL A 92 -8.02 26.89 1.02
C VAL A 92 -8.88 25.67 0.66
N TYR A 93 -8.83 25.23 -0.59
CA TYR A 93 -9.73 24.17 -1.10
C TYR A 93 -9.01 22.94 -1.63
N TYR A 94 -8.03 23.13 -2.51
CA TYR A 94 -7.42 22.00 -3.22
C TYR A 94 -6.59 21.09 -2.34
N ILE A 95 -6.04 21.57 -1.24
CA ILE A 95 -5.28 20.76 -0.27
C ILE A 95 -6.10 19.60 0.30
N TYR A 96 -7.40 19.79 0.50
CA TYR A 96 -8.29 18.73 1.00
C TYR A 96 -8.57 17.68 -0.07
N VAL A 97 -8.74 18.10 -1.32
CA VAL A 97 -8.90 17.18 -2.46
C VAL A 97 -7.65 16.33 -2.65
N VAL A 98 -6.48 16.97 -2.60
CA VAL A 98 -5.19 16.28 -2.70
C VAL A 98 -5.00 15.30 -1.55
N ALA A 99 -5.38 15.69 -0.33
CA ALA A 99 -5.33 14.81 0.83
C ALA A 99 -6.20 13.55 0.66
N VAL A 100 -7.45 13.72 0.19
CA VAL A 100 -8.34 12.59 -0.13
C VAL A 100 -7.72 11.70 -1.21
N LEU A 101 -7.13 12.28 -2.26
CA LEU A 101 -6.54 11.54 -3.37
C LEU A 101 -5.33 10.71 -2.93
N ILE A 102 -4.44 11.28 -2.11
CA ILE A 102 -3.29 10.57 -1.53
C ILE A 102 -3.75 9.47 -0.57
N GLY A 103 -4.74 9.77 0.28
CA GLY A 103 -5.31 8.80 1.21
C GLY A 103 -5.96 7.61 0.47
N PHE A 104 -6.74 7.89 -0.58
CA PHE A 104 -7.36 6.88 -1.42
C PHE A 104 -6.29 6.01 -2.13
N GLY A 105 -5.35 6.64 -2.83
CA GLY A 105 -4.28 5.95 -3.54
C GLY A 105 -3.42 5.09 -2.62
N GLY A 106 -2.99 5.65 -1.48
CA GLY A 106 -2.21 4.94 -0.47
C GLY A 106 -2.93 3.72 0.10
N ALA A 107 -4.24 3.83 0.38
CA ALA A 107 -5.05 2.72 0.89
C ALA A 107 -5.22 1.61 -0.17
N VAL A 108 -5.48 1.97 -1.43
CA VAL A 108 -5.57 0.98 -2.53
C VAL A 108 -4.26 0.22 -2.69
N MET A 109 -3.12 0.92 -2.69
CA MET A 109 -1.79 0.31 -2.75
C MET A 109 -1.55 -0.61 -1.54
N LEU A 110 -1.88 -0.15 -0.33
CA LEU A 110 -1.66 -0.89 0.91
C LEU A 110 -2.46 -2.19 0.95
N VAL A 111 -3.76 -2.16 0.67
CA VAL A 111 -4.61 -3.36 0.65
C VAL A 111 -4.14 -4.34 -0.42
N THR A 112 -3.75 -3.84 -1.60
CA THR A 112 -3.25 -4.68 -2.69
C THR A 112 -1.91 -5.33 -2.33
N SER A 113 -0.98 -4.59 -1.71
CA SER A 113 0.31 -5.13 -1.29
C SER A 113 0.18 -6.19 -0.19
N LEU A 114 -0.73 -5.98 0.77
CA LEU A 114 -1.05 -6.97 1.80
C LEU A 114 -1.68 -8.24 1.19
N ALA A 115 -2.58 -8.08 0.23
CA ALA A 115 -3.18 -9.20 -0.47
C ALA A 115 -2.14 -10.01 -1.27
N LEU A 116 -1.20 -9.35 -1.95
CA LEU A 116 -0.08 -10.02 -2.63
C LEU A 116 0.83 -10.77 -1.66
N THR A 117 1.07 -10.20 -0.48
CA THR A 117 1.85 -10.86 0.59
C THR A 117 1.11 -12.08 1.13
N ALA A 118 -0.19 -11.97 1.38
CA ALA A 118 -1.02 -13.08 1.84
C ALA A 118 -1.03 -14.26 0.85
N ASP A 119 -1.16 -13.98 -0.45
CA ASP A 119 -1.10 -15.03 -1.49
C ASP A 119 0.27 -15.72 -1.52
N LEU A 120 1.35 -14.97 -1.28
CA LEU A 120 2.70 -15.52 -1.29
C LEU A 120 2.97 -16.43 -0.09
N VAL A 121 2.45 -16.07 1.09
CA VAL A 121 2.62 -16.85 2.32
C VAL A 121 1.78 -18.12 2.29
N GLY A 122 0.61 -18.09 1.63
CA GLY A 122 -0.29 -19.23 1.48
C GLY A 122 -0.78 -19.81 2.80
N ALA A 123 -0.99 -21.12 2.84
CA ALA A 123 -1.57 -21.82 3.99
C ALA A 123 -0.59 -22.10 5.16
N ARG A 124 0.68 -21.71 5.07
CA ARG A 124 1.68 -21.93 6.12
C ARG A 124 1.57 -20.88 7.23
N THR A 125 0.66 -21.11 8.15
CA THR A 125 0.34 -20.18 9.25
C THR A 125 1.51 -19.90 10.20
N GLU A 126 2.34 -20.90 10.49
CA GLU A 126 3.51 -20.72 11.37
C GLU A 126 4.58 -19.81 10.77
N ALA A 127 4.85 -19.93 9.46
CA ALA A 127 5.79 -19.06 8.77
C ALA A 127 5.23 -17.65 8.55
N SER A 128 3.89 -17.51 8.47
CA SER A 128 3.26 -16.22 8.18
C SER A 128 3.49 -15.19 9.27
N ALA A 129 3.35 -15.56 10.53
CA ALA A 129 3.55 -14.66 11.66
C ALA A 129 4.99 -14.10 11.68
N PHE A 130 5.98 -14.96 11.44
CA PHE A 130 7.39 -14.55 11.37
C PHE A 130 7.65 -13.59 10.19
N VAL A 131 7.12 -13.91 9.00
CA VAL A 131 7.29 -13.09 7.80
C VAL A 131 6.68 -11.71 7.99
N TYR A 132 5.43 -11.63 8.48
CA TYR A 132 4.79 -10.33 8.74
C TYR A 132 5.49 -9.55 9.86
N GLY A 133 5.98 -10.21 10.89
CA GLY A 133 6.76 -9.59 11.96
C GLY A 133 8.06 -8.98 11.43
N LEU A 134 8.82 -9.72 10.64
CA LEU A 134 10.06 -9.25 10.02
C LEU A 134 9.81 -8.09 9.04
N MET A 135 8.78 -8.20 8.20
CA MET A 135 8.39 -7.13 7.28
C MET A 135 7.98 -5.86 8.02
N SER A 136 7.22 -6.00 9.11
CA SER A 136 6.80 -4.86 9.94
C SER A 136 7.98 -4.20 10.67
N PHE A 137 8.93 -4.99 11.18
CA PHE A 137 10.15 -4.47 11.78
C PHE A 137 10.99 -3.67 10.78
N THR A 138 11.25 -4.26 9.61
CA THR A 138 12.03 -3.62 8.55
C THR A 138 11.35 -2.33 8.03
N ASP A 139 10.02 -2.34 7.92
CA ASP A 139 9.21 -1.16 7.57
C ASP A 139 9.44 -0.01 8.57
N LYS A 140 9.31 -0.29 9.87
CA LYS A 140 9.49 0.73 10.90
C LYS A 140 10.91 1.27 10.94
N LEU A 141 11.90 0.39 10.79
CA LEU A 141 13.30 0.79 10.74
C LEU A 141 13.59 1.67 9.52
N ALA A 142 13.17 1.27 8.33
CA ALA A 142 13.36 2.01 7.09
C ALA A 142 12.66 3.38 7.12
N CYS A 143 11.40 3.42 7.58
CA CYS A 143 10.66 4.67 7.74
C CYS A 143 11.31 5.59 8.77
N GLY A 144 11.76 5.06 9.91
CA GLY A 144 12.45 5.83 10.95
C GLY A 144 13.74 6.46 10.43
N ILE A 145 14.58 5.70 9.71
CA ILE A 145 15.81 6.21 9.10
C ILE A 145 15.49 7.29 8.04
N ALA A 146 14.50 7.04 7.16
CA ALA A 146 14.12 8.01 6.13
C ALA A 146 13.63 9.33 6.74
N ILE A 147 12.78 9.27 7.76
CA ILE A 147 12.27 10.46 8.46
C ILE A 147 13.41 11.18 9.19
N ALA A 148 14.31 10.47 9.87
CA ALA A 148 15.44 11.05 10.55
C ALA A 148 16.36 11.80 9.57
N LEU A 149 16.66 11.20 8.41
CA LEU A 149 17.45 11.86 7.36
C LEU A 149 16.76 13.13 6.86
N ILE A 150 15.46 13.06 6.52
CA ILE A 150 14.69 14.22 6.06
C ILE A 150 14.73 15.34 7.11
N GLN A 151 14.57 15.02 8.40
CA GLN A 151 14.61 16.02 9.47
C GLN A 151 16.01 16.61 9.68
N THR A 152 17.06 15.81 9.57
CA THR A 152 18.44 16.29 9.72
C THR A 152 18.81 17.31 8.62
N TYR A 153 18.35 17.08 7.39
CA TYR A 153 18.57 18.03 6.29
C TYR A 153 17.60 19.22 6.28
N ALA A 154 16.57 19.19 7.13
CA ALA A 154 15.62 20.29 7.25
C ALA A 154 16.14 21.47 8.08
N ASP A 155 17.17 21.29 8.90
CA ASP A 155 17.78 22.35 9.70
C ASP A 155 18.48 23.36 8.77
N GLY A 156 17.93 24.59 8.71
CA GLY A 156 18.39 25.65 7.83
C GLY A 156 17.83 25.63 6.40
N ALA A 157 16.95 24.71 6.08
CA ALA A 157 16.31 24.62 4.77
C ALA A 157 15.19 25.65 4.59
N GLU A 158 14.93 26.02 3.32
CA GLU A 158 13.84 26.91 2.95
C GLU A 158 12.46 26.35 3.33
N SER A 159 11.47 27.22 3.46
CA SER A 159 10.09 26.84 3.80
C SER A 159 9.48 25.78 2.86
N MET A 160 9.94 25.73 1.60
CA MET A 160 9.46 24.79 0.58
C MET A 160 10.11 23.39 0.65
N TYR A 161 11.13 23.21 1.51
CA TYR A 161 11.82 21.93 1.64
C TYR A 161 10.88 20.74 1.91
N TYR A 162 9.93 20.89 2.82
CA TYR A 162 8.98 19.82 3.15
C TYR A 162 8.05 19.48 2.01
N ARG A 163 7.69 20.43 1.14
CA ARG A 163 6.94 20.20 -0.10
C ARG A 163 7.74 19.31 -1.04
N ASP A 164 8.98 19.68 -1.26
CA ASP A 164 9.86 19.01 -2.21
C ASP A 164 10.22 17.60 -1.68
N ALA A 165 10.59 17.49 -0.40
CA ALA A 165 10.86 16.21 0.25
C ALA A 165 9.65 15.27 0.18
N LEU A 166 8.43 15.76 0.48
CA LEU A 166 7.20 14.98 0.39
C LEU A 166 6.96 14.49 -1.04
N SER A 167 7.06 15.37 -2.03
CA SER A 167 6.77 15.04 -3.43
C SER A 167 7.80 14.08 -4.02
N TRP A 168 9.09 14.33 -3.83
CA TRP A 168 10.16 13.52 -4.41
C TRP A 168 10.32 12.16 -3.71
N VAL A 169 10.36 12.14 -2.38
CA VAL A 169 10.57 10.89 -1.64
C VAL A 169 9.37 9.96 -1.79
N CYS A 170 8.15 10.48 -1.58
CA CYS A 170 6.95 9.65 -1.75
C CYS A 170 6.71 9.31 -3.21
N GLY A 171 6.95 10.24 -4.15
CA GLY A 171 6.86 9.97 -5.58
C GLY A 171 7.82 8.87 -6.04
N ALA A 172 9.08 8.93 -5.64
CA ALA A 172 10.07 7.88 -5.94
C ALA A 172 9.67 6.53 -5.35
N ALA A 173 9.14 6.52 -4.12
CA ALA A 173 8.67 5.29 -3.48
C ALA A 173 7.45 4.70 -4.21
N VAL A 174 6.50 5.52 -4.71
CA VAL A 174 5.38 5.04 -5.54
C VAL A 174 5.88 4.45 -6.85
N VAL A 175 6.78 5.14 -7.55
CA VAL A 175 7.34 4.65 -8.81
C VAL A 175 8.11 3.34 -8.60
N SER A 176 8.90 3.22 -7.54
CA SER A 176 9.61 1.97 -7.22
C SER A 176 8.64 0.81 -6.95
N GLY A 177 7.57 1.04 -6.18
CA GLY A 177 6.53 0.04 -5.94
C GLY A 177 5.79 -0.36 -7.21
N LEU A 178 5.50 0.61 -8.10
CA LEU A 178 4.86 0.36 -9.37
C LEU A 178 5.75 -0.49 -10.30
N THR A 179 7.02 -0.15 -10.44
CA THR A 179 7.98 -0.92 -11.26
C THR A 179 8.12 -2.35 -10.76
N LEU A 180 8.27 -2.55 -9.44
CA LEU A 180 8.32 -3.88 -8.84
C LEU A 180 7.04 -4.68 -9.09
N THR A 181 5.86 -4.03 -9.02
CA THR A 181 4.57 -4.69 -9.30
C THR A 181 4.43 -5.10 -10.76
N MET A 182 4.95 -4.30 -11.70
CA MET A 182 4.93 -4.64 -13.12
C MET A 182 5.88 -5.79 -13.45
N LEU A 183 7.02 -5.88 -12.77
CA LEU A 183 8.00 -6.96 -12.90
C LEU A 183 7.55 -8.29 -12.28
N LEU A 184 6.50 -8.29 -11.44
CA LEU A 184 5.95 -9.54 -10.90
C LEU A 184 5.40 -10.41 -12.03
N PRO A 185 5.77 -11.71 -12.13
CA PRO A 185 5.14 -12.63 -13.07
C PRO A 185 3.63 -12.72 -12.77
N LYS A 186 2.81 -13.00 -13.78
CA LYS A 186 1.37 -13.20 -13.61
C LYS A 186 1.17 -14.34 -12.61
N PHE A 187 0.70 -14.03 -11.42
CA PHE A 187 0.27 -15.02 -10.44
C PHE A 187 -1.06 -15.61 -10.94
N SER A 188 -1.03 -16.83 -11.51
CA SER A 188 -2.24 -17.62 -11.74
C SER A 188 -2.63 -18.24 -10.40
N PRO A 189 -3.89 -18.10 -9.96
CA PRO A 189 -4.36 -18.71 -8.70
C PRO A 189 -4.38 -20.23 -8.69
N ASP A 190 -4.17 -20.87 -9.85
CA ASP A 190 -4.37 -22.30 -10.07
C ASP A 190 -3.27 -23.22 -9.50
N VAL A 191 -2.24 -22.68 -8.86
CA VAL A 191 -1.10 -23.49 -8.37
C VAL A 191 -1.26 -23.94 -6.89
N LEU A 192 -2.32 -23.56 -6.20
CA LEU A 192 -2.49 -23.82 -4.76
C LEU A 192 -3.65 -24.79 -4.41
N VAL A 193 -4.18 -25.54 -5.37
CA VAL A 193 -5.01 -26.69 -5.04
C VAL A 193 -4.14 -27.94 -5.16
N PRO A 194 -3.70 -28.57 -4.06
CA PRO A 194 -3.16 -29.90 -4.13
C PRO A 194 -4.27 -30.81 -4.65
N SER A 195 -4.02 -31.48 -5.75
CA SER A 195 -4.89 -32.54 -6.29
C SER A 195 -4.83 -33.77 -5.37
N ASP A 196 -5.47 -33.71 -4.24
CA ASP A 196 -5.56 -34.82 -3.29
C ASP A 196 -6.93 -35.51 -3.36
N ASN A 197 -7.44 -35.71 -4.58
CA ASN A 197 -8.71 -36.42 -4.82
C ASN A 197 -8.56 -37.66 -5.70
N THR A 198 -7.38 -38.33 -5.69
CA THR A 198 -7.20 -39.54 -6.52
C THR A 198 -7.05 -40.84 -5.72
N SER A 199 -7.27 -40.86 -4.42
CA SER A 199 -7.06 -42.06 -3.60
C SER A 199 -8.27 -42.57 -2.78
N ILE A 200 -9.48 -41.99 -2.95
CA ILE A 200 -10.65 -42.45 -2.17
C ILE A 200 -11.61 -43.35 -2.98
N ASN A 201 -11.47 -43.46 -4.30
CA ASN A 201 -12.41 -44.26 -5.12
C ASN A 201 -11.95 -45.68 -5.48
N ASN A 202 -10.86 -46.20 -4.90
CA ASN A 202 -10.38 -47.55 -5.21
C ASN A 202 -10.50 -48.55 -4.06
N SER A 203 -11.24 -48.26 -2.99
CA SER A 203 -11.41 -49.18 -1.85
C SER A 203 -12.85 -49.70 -1.58
N GLU A 204 -13.79 -49.38 -2.47
CA GLU A 204 -15.19 -49.86 -2.28
C GLU A 204 -15.64 -50.96 -3.23
N ASP A 205 -14.78 -51.55 -4.07
CA ASP A 205 -15.21 -52.60 -5.03
C ASP A 205 -14.43 -53.91 -4.85
N GLN A 206 -14.26 -54.38 -3.61
CA GLN A 206 -13.90 -55.79 -3.34
C GLN A 206 -14.61 -56.29 -2.09
N SER A 207 -15.87 -56.61 -2.25
CA SER A 207 -16.56 -57.55 -1.38
C SER A 207 -16.79 -58.82 -2.16
N PRO A 208 -16.11 -59.93 -1.87
CA PRO A 208 -16.52 -61.23 -2.41
C PRO A 208 -17.64 -61.81 -1.57
N ASN A 209 -18.76 -61.98 -2.23
CA ASN A 209 -19.84 -62.86 -1.87
C ASN A 209 -19.33 -64.32 -1.72
N GLN A 210 -19.35 -64.88 -0.51
CA GLN A 210 -19.37 -66.34 -0.31
C GLN A 210 -20.34 -66.66 0.82
N ILE A 211 -21.55 -67.05 0.41
CA ILE A 211 -22.47 -67.90 1.15
C ILE A 211 -22.23 -69.29 0.61
N ASP A 212 -21.87 -70.24 1.42
CA ASP A 212 -22.18 -71.64 1.25
C ASP A 212 -22.24 -72.33 2.60
N THR A 213 -23.45 -72.93 2.82
CA THR A 213 -23.95 -74.04 3.70
C THR A 213 -23.86 -73.85 5.19
#